data_071bb03eacaa5dc30821b82adc9f163f
#
_entry.id   071bb03eacaa5dc30821b82adc9f163f
#
_cell.length_a   1.000
_cell.length_b   1.000
_cell.length_c   1.000
_cell.angle_alpha   90.00
_cell.angle_beta   90.00
_cell.angle_gamma   90.00
#
_symmetry.space_group_name_H-M   'P 1'
#
loop_
_entity.id
_entity.type
_entity.pdbx_description
1 polymer ?
#
loop_
_entity_poly.entity_id
_entity_poly.type
_entity_poly.pdbx_seq_one_letter_code
_entity_poly.pdbx_strand_id
1 'polypeptide(L)'
;ATEDAAAFMRSIAEARGRNISALEATVLSAKAYSASEAVDLSVADLIAEDYSSLLVQLDRYEIDLGDRTVMLNLSSFETLIVGKTFLERLLELVSDPNIAFLLVSLGGTGIIVELWNFGLWIPGTLGVLFLILGWAGIGLLPFSWAGVALMALAFFLLYLESTAPGIGYFGTAGVVSLVLGGLLLVGFFGDPSIPGDAPSVSKWLLASIGVFLGICMVWIVYEVRKTKQ
;
A
#
# COMPACT_ATOMS: atom_id res chain seq x y z
N ALA A 1 -15.03 17.28 9.55
CA ALA A 1 -14.13 16.87 8.47
C ALA A 1 -14.82 16.97 7.08
N THR A 2 -15.99 16.32 6.86
CA THR A 2 -16.67 16.34 5.55
C THR A 2 -17.14 17.74 5.17
N GLU A 3 -17.77 18.48 6.09
CA GLU A 3 -18.21 19.87 5.88
C GLU A 3 -17.04 20.84 5.62
N ASP A 4 -15.91 20.60 6.27
CA ASP A 4 -14.68 21.39 6.11
C ASP A 4 -14.11 21.16 4.70
N ALA A 5 -14.05 19.88 4.27
CA ALA A 5 -13.65 19.52 2.91
C ALA A 5 -14.60 20.07 1.84
N ALA A 6 -15.91 20.08 2.11
CA ALA A 6 -16.90 20.68 1.23
C ALA A 6 -16.74 22.22 1.12
N ALA A 7 -16.46 22.89 2.24
CA ALA A 7 -16.17 24.32 2.23
C ALA A 7 -14.88 24.65 1.45
N PHE A 8 -13.85 23.83 1.59
CA PHE A 8 -12.63 23.97 0.81
C PHE A 8 -12.88 23.74 -0.69
N MET A 9 -13.69 22.73 -1.06
CA MET A 9 -14.06 22.47 -2.44
C MET A 9 -14.86 23.64 -3.05
N ARG A 10 -15.79 24.25 -2.28
CA ARG A 10 -16.51 25.45 -2.72
C ARG A 10 -15.55 26.59 -3.05
N SER A 11 -14.60 26.88 -2.17
CA SER A 11 -13.63 27.96 -2.40
C SER A 11 -12.79 27.75 -3.65
N ILE A 12 -12.40 26.51 -3.94
CA ILE A 12 -11.67 26.15 -5.18
C ILE A 12 -12.60 26.35 -6.41
N ALA A 13 -13.85 25.88 -6.31
CA ALA A 13 -14.83 26.01 -7.39
C ALA A 13 -15.09 27.49 -7.74
N GLU A 14 -15.31 28.34 -6.74
CA GLU A 14 -15.45 29.78 -6.89
C GLU A 14 -14.23 30.43 -7.54
N ALA A 15 -13.04 30.14 -7.02
CA ALA A 15 -11.77 30.68 -7.53
C ALA A 15 -11.48 30.27 -8.98
N ARG A 16 -12.03 29.16 -9.46
CA ARG A 16 -11.81 28.61 -10.80
C ARG A 16 -13.02 28.74 -11.72
N GLY A 17 -14.10 29.43 -11.31
CA GLY A 17 -15.32 29.59 -12.10
C GLY A 17 -16.02 28.27 -12.43
N ARG A 18 -15.88 27.24 -11.55
CA ARG A 18 -16.47 25.92 -11.74
C ARG A 18 -17.89 25.83 -11.15
N ASN A 19 -18.60 24.77 -11.49
CA ASN A 19 -19.89 24.48 -10.90
C ASN A 19 -19.78 24.08 -9.44
N ILE A 20 -20.10 25.02 -8.56
CA ILE A 20 -19.97 24.86 -7.10
C ILE A 20 -20.79 23.68 -6.59
N SER A 21 -22.05 23.59 -6.99
CA SER A 21 -22.97 22.56 -6.51
C SER A 21 -22.57 21.16 -6.96
N ALA A 22 -22.06 21.02 -8.18
CA ALA A 22 -21.57 19.75 -8.69
C ALA A 22 -20.30 19.29 -7.92
N LEU A 23 -19.34 20.20 -7.72
CA LEU A 23 -18.11 19.89 -6.99
C LEU A 23 -18.36 19.64 -5.50
N GLU A 24 -19.25 20.39 -4.86
CA GLU A 24 -19.63 20.14 -3.47
C GLU A 24 -20.30 18.77 -3.29
N ALA A 25 -21.14 18.33 -4.23
CA ALA A 25 -21.78 17.03 -4.20
C ALA A 25 -20.78 15.86 -4.27
N THR A 26 -19.61 16.04 -4.87
CA THR A 26 -18.53 14.99 -4.86
C THR A 26 -18.02 14.72 -3.45
N VAL A 27 -18.03 15.73 -2.59
CA VAL A 27 -17.56 15.60 -1.20
C VAL A 27 -18.70 15.18 -0.26
N LEU A 28 -19.85 15.85 -0.33
CA LEU A 28 -20.95 15.63 0.62
C LEU A 28 -21.68 14.30 0.39
N SER A 29 -21.84 13.89 -0.86
CA SER A 29 -22.61 12.69 -1.23
C SER A 29 -21.78 11.66 -2.01
N ALA A 30 -20.48 11.84 -2.10
CA ALA A 30 -19.57 10.99 -2.88
C ALA A 30 -20.06 10.78 -4.32
N LYS A 31 -20.67 11.81 -4.92
CA LYS A 31 -21.25 11.73 -6.27
C LYS A 31 -20.13 11.66 -7.30
N ALA A 32 -20.17 10.64 -8.15
CA ALA A 32 -19.30 10.51 -9.31
C ALA A 32 -20.01 11.01 -10.57
N TYR A 33 -19.23 11.55 -11.49
CA TYR A 33 -19.69 12.01 -12.80
C TYR A 33 -18.96 11.25 -13.90
N SER A 34 -19.65 10.89 -14.96
CA SER A 34 -19.01 10.43 -16.20
C SER A 34 -18.23 11.59 -16.83
N ALA A 35 -17.32 11.28 -17.76
CA ALA A 35 -16.53 12.31 -18.45
C ALA A 35 -17.41 13.35 -19.18
N SER A 36 -18.47 12.90 -19.85
CA SER A 36 -19.43 13.78 -20.52
C SER A 36 -20.18 14.66 -19.55
N GLU A 37 -20.72 14.10 -18.45
CA GLU A 37 -21.41 14.87 -17.42
C GLU A 37 -20.49 15.92 -16.77
N ALA A 38 -19.21 15.58 -16.57
CA ALA A 38 -18.25 16.51 -15.98
C ALA A 38 -18.01 17.75 -16.88
N VAL A 39 -17.96 17.56 -18.18
CA VAL A 39 -17.84 18.68 -19.13
C VAL A 39 -19.17 19.47 -19.23
N ASP A 40 -20.30 18.78 -19.33
CA ASP A 40 -21.62 19.42 -19.40
C ASP A 40 -21.92 20.28 -18.15
N LEU A 41 -21.44 19.83 -16.99
CA LEU A 41 -21.57 20.53 -15.72
C LEU A 41 -20.44 21.55 -15.45
N SER A 42 -19.55 21.80 -16.39
CA SER A 42 -18.39 22.68 -16.20
C SER A 42 -17.50 22.31 -15.00
N VAL A 43 -17.40 21.04 -14.72
CA VAL A 43 -16.44 20.44 -13.75
C VAL A 43 -15.11 20.18 -14.45
N ALA A 44 -15.15 19.75 -15.72
CA ALA A 44 -14.00 19.58 -16.60
C ALA A 44 -14.15 20.48 -17.84
N ASP A 45 -13.03 20.76 -18.53
CA ASP A 45 -13.03 21.67 -19.71
C ASP A 45 -13.24 20.92 -21.02
N LEU A 46 -12.66 19.72 -21.14
CA LEU A 46 -12.67 18.94 -22.38
C LEU A 46 -12.49 17.44 -22.10
N ILE A 47 -12.78 16.64 -23.10
CA ILE A 47 -12.54 15.19 -23.13
C ILE A 47 -11.57 14.92 -24.26
N ALA A 48 -10.54 14.10 -23.98
CA ALA A 48 -9.63 13.58 -24.98
C ALA A 48 -9.54 12.07 -24.88
N GLU A 49 -9.49 11.37 -26.03
CA GLU A 49 -9.40 9.91 -26.05
C GLU A 49 -7.99 9.42 -25.72
N ASP A 50 -6.98 10.21 -26.10
CA ASP A 50 -5.58 9.91 -25.86
C ASP A 50 -4.76 11.20 -25.66
N TYR A 51 -3.48 11.03 -25.30
CA TYR A 51 -2.56 12.13 -25.07
C TYR A 51 -2.34 12.99 -26.32
N SER A 52 -2.32 12.40 -27.50
CA SER A 52 -2.11 13.12 -28.76
C SER A 52 -3.31 14.00 -29.09
N SER A 53 -4.53 13.48 -28.92
CA SER A 53 -5.77 14.25 -29.12
C SER A 53 -5.92 15.38 -28.09
N LEU A 54 -5.45 15.17 -26.84
CA LEU A 54 -5.39 16.20 -25.82
C LEU A 54 -4.52 17.37 -26.25
N LEU A 55 -3.30 17.09 -26.73
CA LEU A 55 -2.38 18.12 -27.17
C LEU A 55 -2.91 18.93 -28.36
N VAL A 56 -3.57 18.25 -29.31
CA VAL A 56 -4.22 18.93 -30.45
C VAL A 56 -5.36 19.86 -30.00
N GLN A 57 -6.17 19.42 -29.03
CA GLN A 57 -7.26 20.24 -28.50
C GLN A 57 -6.77 21.42 -27.65
N LEU A 58 -5.62 21.24 -26.97
CA LEU A 58 -5.02 22.27 -26.16
C LEU A 58 -4.18 23.29 -26.98
N ASP A 59 -3.86 23.00 -28.25
CA ASP A 59 -3.15 23.99 -29.07
C ASP A 59 -4.05 25.19 -29.33
N ARG A 60 -3.56 26.40 -29.02
CA ARG A 60 -4.28 27.67 -29.02
C ARG A 60 -5.41 27.77 -28.00
N TYR A 61 -5.47 26.87 -27.01
CA TYR A 61 -6.43 26.99 -25.93
C TYR A 61 -6.07 28.17 -25.02
N GLU A 62 -7.06 28.98 -24.68
CA GLU A 62 -6.87 30.12 -23.79
C GLU A 62 -7.08 29.69 -22.33
N ILE A 63 -6.07 29.96 -21.51
CA ILE A 63 -6.12 29.70 -20.07
C ILE A 63 -6.13 31.02 -19.33
N ASP A 64 -7.15 31.22 -18.50
CA ASP A 64 -7.24 32.32 -17.55
C ASP A 64 -6.48 31.93 -16.27
N LEU A 65 -5.39 32.65 -15.98
CA LEU A 65 -4.60 32.49 -14.76
C LEU A 65 -5.05 33.45 -13.65
N GLY A 66 -6.13 34.20 -13.86
CA GLY A 66 -6.70 35.16 -12.92
C GLY A 66 -6.06 36.56 -13.03
N ASP A 67 -4.77 36.66 -13.21
CA ASP A 67 -4.02 37.92 -13.46
C ASP A 67 -3.78 38.20 -14.94
N ARG A 68 -3.81 37.16 -15.76
CA ARG A 68 -3.58 37.23 -17.21
C ARG A 68 -4.18 36.02 -17.94
N THR A 69 -4.57 36.22 -19.17
CA THR A 69 -4.95 35.14 -20.10
C THR A 69 -3.72 34.74 -20.91
N VAL A 70 -3.46 33.43 -20.99
CA VAL A 70 -2.34 32.86 -21.75
C VAL A 70 -2.90 31.91 -22.80
N MET A 71 -2.49 32.13 -24.06
CA MET A 71 -2.78 31.18 -25.13
C MET A 71 -1.67 30.13 -25.19
N LEU A 72 -2.05 28.86 -25.09
CA LEU A 72 -1.11 27.75 -25.24
C LEU A 72 -0.65 27.65 -26.70
N ASN A 73 0.65 27.50 -26.90
CA ASN A 73 1.24 27.21 -28.20
C ASN A 73 1.98 25.88 -28.11
N LEU A 74 1.35 24.82 -28.58
CA LEU A 74 1.85 23.45 -28.51
C LEU A 74 2.39 22.95 -29.87
N SER A 75 2.50 23.84 -30.87
CA SER A 75 3.05 23.49 -32.19
C SER A 75 4.53 23.09 -32.16
N SER A 76 5.26 23.48 -31.11
CA SER A 76 6.67 23.13 -30.89
C SER A 76 6.96 22.84 -29.42
N PHE A 77 6.30 21.83 -28.86
CA PHE A 77 6.56 21.41 -27.48
C PHE A 77 7.59 20.28 -27.45
N GLU A 78 8.38 20.25 -26.39
CA GLU A 78 9.25 19.14 -26.05
C GLU A 78 8.68 18.41 -24.83
N THR A 79 8.49 17.10 -24.95
CA THR A 79 8.01 16.29 -23.83
C THR A 79 9.18 15.98 -22.91
N LEU A 80 9.21 16.60 -21.74
CA LEU A 80 10.15 16.26 -20.68
C LEU A 80 9.59 15.14 -19.82
N ILE A 81 10.15 13.95 -19.94
CA ILE A 81 9.80 12.83 -19.05
C ILE A 81 10.58 12.98 -17.75
N VAL A 82 9.91 13.40 -16.68
CA VAL A 82 10.50 13.49 -15.34
C VAL A 82 10.52 12.09 -14.74
N GLY A 83 11.70 11.47 -14.73
CA GLY A 83 11.90 10.17 -14.09
C GLY A 83 11.84 10.26 -12.56
N LYS A 84 11.37 9.21 -11.91
CA LYS A 84 11.38 9.10 -10.45
C LYS A 84 12.81 9.12 -9.92
N THR A 85 13.04 9.84 -8.85
CA THR A 85 14.29 9.84 -8.09
C THR A 85 14.52 8.49 -7.42
N PHE A 86 15.75 8.22 -6.96
CA PHE A 86 16.05 6.99 -6.23
C PHE A 86 15.17 6.84 -4.97
N LEU A 87 14.94 7.92 -4.24
CA LEU A 87 14.11 7.92 -3.04
C LEU A 87 12.64 7.60 -3.36
N GLU A 88 12.10 8.20 -4.43
CA GLU A 88 10.73 7.92 -4.88
C GLU A 88 10.55 6.46 -5.31
N ARG A 89 11.54 5.87 -5.99
CA ARG A 89 11.51 4.44 -6.33
C ARG A 89 11.58 3.55 -5.09
N LEU A 90 12.38 3.93 -4.09
CA LEU A 90 12.46 3.19 -2.82
C LEU A 90 11.14 3.27 -2.06
N LEU A 91 10.53 4.45 -1.97
CA LEU A 91 9.23 4.63 -1.35
C LEU A 91 8.14 3.83 -2.08
N GLU A 92 8.12 3.84 -3.40
CA GLU A 92 7.21 3.04 -4.21
C GLU A 92 7.38 1.53 -3.94
N LEU A 93 8.64 1.08 -3.87
CA LEU A 93 8.95 -0.32 -3.57
C LEU A 93 8.43 -0.75 -2.19
N VAL A 94 8.69 0.04 -1.14
CA VAL A 94 8.25 -0.31 0.22
C VAL A 94 6.75 -0.10 0.43
N SER A 95 6.10 0.70 -0.40
CA SER A 95 4.64 0.89 -0.40
C SER A 95 3.87 -0.23 -1.10
N ASP A 96 4.55 -1.20 -1.74
CA ASP A 96 3.89 -2.41 -2.24
C ASP A 96 3.50 -3.31 -1.05
N PRO A 97 2.22 -3.72 -0.91
CA PRO A 97 1.77 -4.54 0.21
C PRO A 97 2.54 -5.86 0.37
N ASN A 98 2.96 -6.46 -0.76
CA ASN A 98 3.72 -7.70 -0.74
C ASN A 98 5.13 -7.49 -0.21
N ILE A 99 5.79 -6.42 -0.65
CA ILE A 99 7.13 -6.06 -0.18
C ILE A 99 7.10 -5.67 1.29
N ALA A 100 6.14 -4.84 1.71
CA ALA A 100 5.97 -4.46 3.11
C ALA A 100 5.74 -5.68 4.00
N PHE A 101 4.85 -6.61 3.59
CA PHE A 101 4.61 -7.86 4.32
C PHE A 101 5.86 -8.76 4.37
N LEU A 102 6.59 -8.90 3.25
CA LEU A 102 7.86 -9.64 3.22
C LEU A 102 8.89 -9.05 4.16
N LEU A 103 9.08 -7.73 4.14
CA LEU A 103 10.03 -7.05 5.02
C LEU A 103 9.68 -7.27 6.49
N VAL A 104 8.42 -7.12 6.88
CA VAL A 104 8.01 -7.37 8.27
C VAL A 104 8.18 -8.85 8.64
N SER A 105 7.83 -9.78 7.75
CA SER A 105 7.95 -11.22 8.00
C SER A 105 9.41 -11.65 8.15
N LEU A 106 10.27 -11.22 7.23
CA LEU A 106 11.72 -11.50 7.30
C LEU A 106 12.38 -10.79 8.49
N GLY A 107 11.95 -9.55 8.76
CA GLY A 107 12.43 -8.77 9.89
C GLY A 107 12.14 -9.43 11.22
N GLY A 108 10.89 -9.84 11.45
CA GLY A 108 10.48 -10.55 12.64
C GLY A 108 11.20 -11.89 12.81
N THR A 109 11.30 -12.66 11.72
CA THR A 109 12.03 -13.94 11.72
C THR A 109 13.52 -13.73 12.02
N GLY A 110 14.14 -12.72 11.42
CA GLY A 110 15.57 -12.39 11.68
C GLY A 110 15.84 -12.07 13.14
N ILE A 111 14.95 -11.33 13.80
CA ILE A 111 15.05 -11.05 15.24
C ILE A 111 14.90 -12.35 16.05
N ILE A 112 13.97 -13.24 15.72
CA ILE A 112 13.80 -14.53 16.42
C ILE A 112 15.06 -15.38 16.30
N VAL A 113 15.67 -15.44 15.11
CA VAL A 113 16.92 -16.17 14.87
C VAL A 113 18.06 -15.62 15.71
N GLU A 114 18.19 -14.30 15.84
CA GLU A 114 19.20 -13.66 16.69
C GLU A 114 18.95 -13.94 18.17
N LEU A 115 17.70 -13.86 18.64
CA LEU A 115 17.33 -14.17 20.02
C LEU A 115 17.59 -15.65 20.38
N TRP A 116 17.53 -16.53 19.39
CA TRP A 116 17.83 -17.95 19.58
C TRP A 116 19.33 -18.24 19.56
N ASN A 117 20.09 -17.51 18.74
CA ASN A 117 21.55 -17.68 18.58
C ASN A 117 22.26 -16.35 18.86
N PHE A 118 22.30 -15.94 20.12
CA PHE A 118 22.96 -14.69 20.51
C PHE A 118 24.42 -14.66 20.03
N GLY A 119 24.74 -13.56 19.32
CA GLY A 119 26.09 -13.29 18.84
C GLY A 119 26.28 -13.42 17.33
N LEU A 120 25.29 -13.81 16.58
CA LEU A 120 25.35 -13.77 15.11
C LEU A 120 25.34 -12.34 14.55
N TRP A 121 24.68 -11.40 15.24
CA TRP A 121 24.55 -9.96 14.94
C TRP A 121 23.88 -9.62 13.58
N ILE A 122 24.16 -10.41 12.54
CA ILE A 122 23.67 -10.16 11.17
C ILE A 122 22.15 -10.35 11.06
N PRO A 123 21.54 -11.48 11.49
CA PRO A 123 20.10 -11.66 11.37
C PRO A 123 19.30 -10.61 12.16
N GLY A 124 19.77 -10.26 13.37
CA GLY A 124 19.11 -9.27 14.21
C GLY A 124 19.17 -7.86 13.63
N THR A 125 20.34 -7.42 13.18
CA THR A 125 20.52 -6.08 12.60
C THR A 125 19.74 -5.92 11.30
N LEU A 126 19.79 -6.89 10.39
CA LEU A 126 18.96 -6.92 9.19
C LEU A 126 17.49 -7.02 9.53
N GLY A 127 17.13 -7.79 10.56
CA GLY A 127 15.77 -7.94 11.05
C GLY A 127 15.18 -6.60 11.49
N VAL A 128 15.90 -5.82 12.28
CA VAL A 128 15.49 -4.47 12.71
C VAL A 128 15.33 -3.55 11.51
N LEU A 129 16.29 -3.53 10.58
CA LEU A 129 16.23 -2.71 9.39
C LEU A 129 14.98 -3.05 8.54
N PHE A 130 14.72 -4.33 8.31
CA PHE A 130 13.57 -4.79 7.55
C PHE A 130 12.24 -4.45 8.24
N LEU A 131 12.18 -4.56 9.58
CA LEU A 131 11.01 -4.12 10.33
C LEU A 131 10.75 -2.62 10.17
N ILE A 132 11.78 -1.78 10.28
CA ILE A 132 11.63 -0.34 10.10
C ILE A 132 11.09 -0.01 8.71
N LEU A 133 11.69 -0.60 7.66
CA LEU A 133 11.27 -0.38 6.27
C LEU A 133 9.87 -0.94 6.01
N GLY A 134 9.58 -2.13 6.50
CA GLY A 134 8.28 -2.77 6.34
C GLY A 134 7.15 -1.99 7.04
N TRP A 135 7.39 -1.52 8.26
CA TRP A 135 6.43 -0.67 8.98
C TRP A 135 6.25 0.70 8.33
N ALA A 136 7.31 1.29 7.80
CA ALA A 136 7.22 2.52 7.02
C ALA A 136 6.32 2.31 5.78
N GLY A 137 6.49 1.18 5.08
CA GLY A 137 5.65 0.81 3.93
C GLY A 137 4.18 0.59 4.32
N ILE A 138 3.92 -0.17 5.39
CA ILE A 138 2.57 -0.40 5.90
C ILE A 138 1.89 0.92 6.29
N GLY A 139 2.63 1.85 6.90
CA GLY A 139 2.10 3.16 7.29
C GLY A 139 1.63 4.03 6.12
N LEU A 140 2.08 3.75 4.89
CA LEU A 140 1.62 4.41 3.66
C LEU A 140 0.38 3.75 3.04
N LEU A 141 -0.05 2.60 3.56
CA LEU A 141 -1.18 1.80 3.08
C LEU A 141 -2.37 1.89 4.04
N PRO A 142 -3.61 1.68 3.56
CA PRO A 142 -4.77 1.49 4.42
C PRO A 142 -4.65 0.13 5.12
N PHE A 143 -4.04 0.09 6.30
CA PHE A 143 -3.80 -1.14 7.05
C PHE A 143 -4.83 -1.40 8.14
N SER A 144 -4.95 -2.68 8.52
CA SER A 144 -5.85 -3.15 9.59
C SER A 144 -5.07 -3.48 10.87
N TRP A 145 -5.48 -2.91 12.00
CA TRP A 145 -4.94 -3.25 13.32
C TRP A 145 -5.12 -4.72 13.68
N ALA A 146 -6.18 -5.38 13.16
CA ALA A 146 -6.38 -6.82 13.37
C ALA A 146 -5.27 -7.64 12.67
N GLY A 147 -4.87 -7.26 11.45
CA GLY A 147 -3.75 -7.87 10.76
C GLY A 147 -2.43 -7.69 11.51
N VAL A 148 -2.18 -6.47 12.00
CA VAL A 148 -1.00 -6.16 12.84
C VAL A 148 -0.97 -7.03 14.11
N ALA A 149 -2.08 -7.13 14.84
CA ALA A 149 -2.17 -7.93 16.06
C ALA A 149 -1.91 -9.42 15.79
N LEU A 150 -2.45 -9.96 14.68
CA LEU A 150 -2.19 -11.35 14.29
C LEU A 150 -0.74 -11.59 13.89
N MET A 151 -0.08 -10.64 13.22
CA MET A 151 1.35 -10.74 12.92
C MET A 151 2.20 -10.69 14.20
N ALA A 152 1.88 -9.81 15.13
CA ALA A 152 2.56 -9.77 16.43
C ALA A 152 2.38 -11.09 17.20
N LEU A 153 1.16 -11.64 17.22
CA LEU A 153 0.87 -12.95 17.80
C LEU A 153 1.67 -14.06 17.10
N ALA A 154 1.77 -14.03 15.77
CA ALA A 154 2.54 -14.99 15.00
C ALA A 154 4.01 -15.02 15.44
N PHE A 155 4.67 -13.85 15.50
CA PHE A 155 6.06 -13.77 15.96
C PHE A 155 6.23 -14.21 17.40
N PHE A 156 5.30 -13.88 18.27
CA PHE A 156 5.31 -14.35 19.65
C PHE A 156 5.21 -15.88 19.74
N LEU A 157 4.30 -16.49 18.98
CA LEU A 157 4.15 -17.95 18.96
C LEU A 157 5.37 -18.66 18.34
N LEU A 158 5.95 -18.11 17.27
CA LEU A 158 7.18 -18.63 16.68
C LEU A 158 8.37 -18.52 17.65
N TYR A 159 8.45 -17.42 18.40
CA TYR A 159 9.45 -17.29 19.46
C TYR A 159 9.27 -18.32 20.57
N LEU A 160 8.02 -18.55 21.03
CA LEU A 160 7.76 -19.60 22.03
C LEU A 160 8.17 -21.00 21.54
N GLU A 161 7.86 -21.33 20.28
CA GLU A 161 8.30 -22.61 19.69
C GLU A 161 9.82 -22.74 19.62
N SER A 162 10.54 -21.64 19.37
CA SER A 162 12.00 -21.64 19.31
C SER A 162 12.66 -21.85 20.67
N THR A 163 12.05 -21.35 21.75
CA THR A 163 12.58 -21.44 23.12
C THR A 163 12.17 -22.70 23.84
N ALA A 164 10.99 -23.22 23.57
CA ALA A 164 10.46 -24.45 24.19
C ALA A 164 9.99 -25.43 23.08
N PRO A 165 10.91 -26.03 22.32
CA PRO A 165 10.55 -26.89 21.21
C PRO A 165 9.73 -28.09 21.70
N GLY A 166 8.44 -28.04 21.38
CA GLY A 166 7.46 -29.05 21.76
C GLY A 166 7.10 -29.98 20.61
N ILE A 167 5.79 -30.17 20.41
CA ILE A 167 5.23 -31.02 19.36
C ILE A 167 4.95 -30.19 18.07
N GLY A 168 5.30 -28.89 18.04
CA GLY A 168 5.08 -27.98 16.92
C GLY A 168 3.76 -27.20 16.98
N TYR A 169 3.05 -27.21 18.12
CA TYR A 169 1.77 -26.53 18.26
C TYR A 169 1.89 -25.00 18.14
N PHE A 170 2.85 -24.42 18.84
CA PHE A 170 3.08 -22.97 18.78
C PHE A 170 3.56 -22.54 17.39
N GLY A 171 4.43 -23.33 16.75
CA GLY A 171 4.91 -23.05 15.41
C GLY A 171 3.79 -23.10 14.36
N THR A 172 2.92 -24.14 14.39
CA THR A 172 1.79 -24.23 13.48
C THR A 172 0.79 -23.10 13.70
N ALA A 173 0.45 -22.78 14.94
CA ALA A 173 -0.42 -21.64 15.26
C ALA A 173 0.22 -20.30 14.85
N GLY A 174 1.55 -20.16 15.01
CA GLY A 174 2.31 -18.99 14.55
C GLY A 174 2.24 -18.80 13.02
N VAL A 175 2.46 -19.87 12.24
CA VAL A 175 2.36 -19.83 10.78
C VAL A 175 0.93 -19.48 10.34
N VAL A 176 -0.10 -20.09 10.94
CA VAL A 176 -1.49 -19.76 10.64
C VAL A 176 -1.80 -18.31 10.97
N SER A 177 -1.36 -17.82 12.14
CA SER A 177 -1.53 -16.41 12.54
C SER A 177 -0.81 -15.45 11.58
N LEU A 178 0.38 -15.82 11.06
CA LEU A 178 1.11 -15.00 10.10
C LEU A 178 0.37 -14.87 8.77
N VAL A 179 -0.14 -16.00 8.25
CA VAL A 179 -0.90 -16.01 7.00
C VAL A 179 -2.21 -15.23 7.15
N LEU A 180 -2.95 -15.45 8.24
CA LEU A 180 -4.18 -14.68 8.51
C LEU A 180 -3.89 -13.21 8.74
N GLY A 181 -2.81 -12.89 9.46
CA GLY A 181 -2.34 -11.52 9.65
C GLY A 181 -2.04 -10.83 8.33
N GLY A 182 -1.33 -11.49 7.43
CA GLY A 182 -1.06 -10.95 6.09
C GLY A 182 -2.31 -10.77 5.23
N LEU A 183 -3.28 -11.70 5.32
CA LEU A 183 -4.57 -11.56 4.64
C LEU A 183 -5.37 -10.36 5.14
N LEU A 184 -5.34 -10.11 6.45
CA LEU A 184 -6.10 -9.02 7.08
C LEU A 184 -5.33 -7.70 7.10
N LEU A 185 -4.03 -7.70 6.79
CA LEU A 185 -3.16 -6.54 6.96
C LEU A 185 -3.57 -5.38 6.08
N VAL A 186 -3.76 -5.64 4.78
CA VAL A 186 -4.09 -4.62 3.78
C VAL A 186 -5.20 -5.14 2.87
N GLY A 187 -6.24 -4.34 2.67
CA GLY A 187 -7.25 -4.56 1.64
C GLY A 187 -8.36 -5.58 1.95
N PHE A 188 -8.34 -6.29 3.10
CA PHE A 188 -9.40 -7.26 3.42
C PHE A 188 -10.73 -6.58 3.79
N PHE A 189 -10.66 -5.45 4.48
CA PHE A 189 -11.81 -4.59 4.76
C PHE A 189 -11.83 -3.38 3.82
N GLY A 190 -11.50 -3.61 2.54
CA GLY A 190 -11.42 -2.57 1.52
C GLY A 190 -12.61 -1.64 1.59
N ASP A 191 -12.35 -0.35 1.57
CA ASP A 191 -13.40 0.66 1.47
C ASP A 191 -14.10 0.43 0.11
N PRO A 192 -15.39 0.04 0.11
CA PRO A 192 -16.14 -0.20 -1.13
C PRO A 192 -16.27 1.05 -2.01
N SER A 193 -15.82 2.20 -1.51
CA SER A 193 -15.80 3.46 -2.24
C SER A 193 -14.59 3.63 -3.18
N ILE A 194 -13.57 2.74 -3.11
CA ILE A 194 -12.42 2.80 -4.02
C ILE A 194 -12.72 1.94 -5.25
N PRO A 195 -12.98 2.54 -6.43
CA PRO A 195 -13.17 1.78 -7.67
C PRO A 195 -11.83 1.14 -8.08
N GLY A 196 -11.81 -0.16 -8.20
CA GLY A 196 -10.64 -0.94 -8.60
C GLY A 196 -10.22 -1.98 -7.56
N ASP A 197 -9.22 -2.76 -7.87
CA ASP A 197 -8.64 -3.71 -6.92
C ASP A 197 -7.89 -2.95 -5.82
N ALA A 198 -8.46 -2.96 -4.61
CA ALA A 198 -7.78 -2.39 -3.45
C ALA A 198 -6.42 -3.06 -3.27
N PRO A 199 -5.36 -2.30 -2.92
CA PRO A 199 -4.05 -2.88 -2.69
C PRO A 199 -4.16 -3.96 -1.60
N SER A 200 -3.67 -5.16 -1.88
CA SER A 200 -3.75 -6.29 -0.95
C SER A 200 -2.51 -7.17 -1.07
N VAL A 201 -2.19 -7.91 0.00
CA VAL A 201 -1.12 -8.90 -0.05
C VAL A 201 -1.55 -10.08 -0.91
N SER A 202 -0.71 -10.48 -1.85
CA SER A 202 -0.99 -11.57 -2.77
C SER A 202 -1.23 -12.89 -2.04
N LYS A 203 -2.34 -13.55 -2.34
CA LYS A 203 -2.70 -14.86 -1.77
C LYS A 203 -1.66 -15.93 -2.10
N TRP A 204 -1.01 -15.83 -3.27
CA TRP A 204 0.08 -16.73 -3.66
C TRP A 204 1.33 -16.52 -2.84
N LEU A 205 1.66 -15.27 -2.50
CA LEU A 205 2.77 -14.95 -1.61
C LEU A 205 2.52 -15.52 -0.21
N LEU A 206 1.33 -15.29 0.34
CA LEU A 206 0.95 -15.81 1.66
C LEU A 206 0.98 -17.34 1.69
N ALA A 207 0.45 -18.00 0.66
CA ALA A 207 0.49 -19.45 0.53
C ALA A 207 1.94 -19.97 0.46
N SER A 208 2.80 -19.33 -0.33
CA SER A 208 4.21 -19.75 -0.47
C SER A 208 4.99 -19.61 0.83
N ILE A 209 4.80 -18.51 1.56
CA ILE A 209 5.42 -18.29 2.88
C ILE A 209 4.87 -19.29 3.89
N GLY A 210 3.57 -19.51 3.93
CA GLY A 210 2.93 -20.49 4.81
C GLY A 210 3.46 -21.91 4.58
N VAL A 211 3.57 -22.34 3.31
CA VAL A 211 4.12 -23.64 2.94
C VAL A 211 5.60 -23.74 3.32
N PHE A 212 6.39 -22.73 3.01
CA PHE A 212 7.82 -22.70 3.33
C PHE A 212 8.05 -22.80 4.84
N LEU A 213 7.39 -21.99 5.63
CA LEU A 213 7.51 -22.04 7.09
C LEU A 213 6.96 -23.36 7.66
N GLY A 214 5.87 -23.87 7.11
CA GLY A 214 5.33 -25.18 7.47
C GLY A 214 6.33 -26.33 7.24
N ILE A 215 7.02 -26.34 6.10
CA ILE A 215 8.09 -27.31 5.79
C ILE A 215 9.25 -27.15 6.78
N CYS A 216 9.70 -25.93 7.05
CA CYS A 216 10.75 -25.67 8.04
C CYS A 216 10.36 -26.18 9.43
N MET A 217 9.10 -25.97 9.85
CA MET A 217 8.59 -26.47 11.14
C MET A 217 8.58 -28.00 11.21
N VAL A 218 8.08 -28.67 10.16
CA VAL A 218 8.09 -30.14 10.10
C VAL A 218 9.53 -30.68 10.19
N TRP A 219 10.46 -30.04 9.49
CA TRP A 219 11.87 -30.44 9.53
C TRP A 219 12.48 -30.26 10.91
N ILE A 220 12.24 -29.11 11.58
CA ILE A 220 12.71 -28.85 12.95
C ILE A 220 12.16 -29.89 13.92
N VAL A 221 10.86 -30.18 13.88
CA VAL A 221 10.22 -31.20 14.75
C VAL A 221 10.79 -32.57 14.50
N TYR A 222 11.06 -32.91 13.23
CA TYR A 222 11.69 -34.19 12.87
C TYR A 222 13.10 -34.32 13.48
N GLU A 223 13.93 -33.27 13.33
CA GLU A 223 15.33 -33.29 13.84
C GLU A 223 15.37 -33.34 15.38
N VAL A 224 14.50 -32.57 16.06
CA VAL A 224 14.37 -32.61 17.53
C VAL A 224 13.95 -33.99 18.03
N ARG A 225 13.03 -34.68 17.35
CA ARG A 225 12.61 -36.04 17.72
C ARG A 225 13.74 -37.05 17.53
N LYS A 226 14.50 -36.91 16.45
CA LYS A 226 15.64 -37.80 16.18
C LYS A 226 16.78 -37.68 17.23
N THR A 227 16.97 -36.47 17.76
CA THR A 227 18.03 -36.20 18.76
C THR A 227 17.62 -36.69 20.17
N LYS A 228 16.32 -36.92 20.41
CA LYS A 228 15.81 -37.42 21.70
C LYS A 228 15.69 -38.96 21.77
N GLN A 229 15.95 -39.66 20.68
CA GLN A 229 16.10 -41.12 20.62
C GLN A 229 17.56 -41.50 20.72
#